data_966189356d2a57bfd61e99a3e4d3789d
#
_entry.id   966189356d2a57bfd61e99a3e4d3789d
#
_cell.length_a   1.000
_cell.length_b   1.000
_cell.length_c   1.000
_cell.angle_alpha   90.00
_cell.angle_beta   90.00
_cell.angle_gamma   90.00
#
_symmetry.space_group_name_H-M   'P 1'
#
loop_
_entity.id
_entity.type
_entity.pdbx_description
1 polymer ?
#
loop_
_entity_poly.entity_id
_entity_poly.type
_entity_poly.pdbx_seq_one_letter_code
_entity_poly.pdbx_strand_id
1 'polypeptide(L)'
;MKFYKPEKLPSVMIAPNGARPMKKDHPHVPITIDEIVNTAKECFNAGARGIHFHLRDENGQHILNSEMCLKALEKLQNSVPSMHLQVTTEAVGRYSPDQMRKLAYEVIPPGLSIGIREMIPSRSPTKQDIELYKSLTESGTKIQHICYEPEDIDLLSELLEKSNISKEGTWCLFVIGHYSGIISDPKKIALFLEKLKSNNIKADWAVCAFGKEEFACLGLAVKLGGK
;
A
#
# COMPACT_ATOMS: atom_id res chain seq x y z
N MET A 1 18.25 5.47 10.99
CA MET A 1 18.44 5.43 9.50
C MET A 1 17.55 6.50 8.88
N LYS A 2 18.00 7.24 7.87
CA LYS A 2 17.21 8.30 7.22
C LYS A 2 16.65 7.74 5.91
N PHE A 3 15.33 7.51 5.86
CA PHE A 3 14.65 7.02 4.68
C PHE A 3 14.19 8.17 3.77
N TYR A 4 14.12 7.89 2.46
CA TYR A 4 13.50 8.78 1.49
C TYR A 4 11.97 8.75 1.65
N LYS A 5 11.39 9.91 1.88
CA LYS A 5 9.93 10.10 2.06
C LYS A 5 9.46 11.19 1.11
N PRO A 6 8.95 10.82 -0.09
CA PRO A 6 8.48 11.80 -1.07
C PRO A 6 7.22 12.51 -0.59
N GLU A 7 7.02 13.76 -1.02
CA GLU A 7 5.79 14.51 -0.72
C GLU A 7 4.58 13.92 -1.45
N LYS A 8 4.79 13.50 -2.70
CA LYS A 8 3.77 12.89 -3.56
C LYS A 8 4.04 11.41 -3.76
N LEU A 9 2.96 10.66 -4.01
CA LEU A 9 3.04 9.26 -4.41
C LEU A 9 3.97 9.12 -5.63
N PRO A 10 4.93 8.19 -5.65
CA PRO A 10 5.77 7.94 -6.82
C PRO A 10 4.95 7.68 -8.09
N SER A 11 5.37 8.24 -9.22
CA SER A 11 4.66 8.05 -10.50
C SER A 11 4.66 6.58 -10.94
N VAL A 12 5.73 5.86 -10.60
CA VAL A 12 5.85 4.41 -10.80
C VAL A 12 6.28 3.76 -9.50
N MET A 13 5.41 2.95 -8.93
CA MET A 13 5.69 2.13 -7.77
C MET A 13 5.46 0.66 -8.11
N ILE A 14 6.48 -0.17 -7.89
CA ILE A 14 6.40 -1.60 -8.18
C ILE A 14 5.86 -2.37 -6.98
N ALA A 15 5.11 -3.44 -7.25
CA ALA A 15 4.65 -4.43 -6.27
C ALA A 15 5.06 -5.84 -6.75
N PRO A 16 6.36 -6.21 -6.61
CA PRO A 16 6.94 -7.31 -7.40
C PRO A 16 6.49 -8.70 -6.96
N ASN A 17 5.94 -8.87 -5.77
CA ASN A 17 5.62 -10.20 -5.25
C ASN A 17 4.21 -10.39 -4.69
N GLY A 18 3.56 -9.34 -4.16
CA GLY A 18 2.29 -9.49 -3.47
C GLY A 18 2.31 -10.55 -2.35
N ALA A 19 1.15 -10.92 -1.82
CA ALA A 19 1.04 -11.86 -0.70
C ALA A 19 0.95 -13.34 -1.11
N ARG A 20 0.57 -13.65 -2.33
CA ARG A 20 0.17 -15.02 -2.77
C ARG A 20 1.03 -15.63 -3.88
N PRO A 21 1.42 -14.89 -4.94
CA PRO A 21 2.18 -15.48 -6.04
C PRO A 21 3.49 -16.13 -5.58
N MET A 22 3.81 -17.26 -6.20
CA MET A 22 4.99 -18.06 -5.91
C MET A 22 5.83 -18.23 -7.19
N LYS A 23 7.04 -18.76 -7.08
CA LYS A 23 7.91 -19.03 -8.24
C LYS A 23 7.29 -20.01 -9.26
N LYS A 24 6.35 -20.86 -8.85
CA LYS A 24 5.58 -21.72 -9.74
C LYS A 24 4.59 -20.94 -10.61
N ASP A 25 4.13 -19.78 -10.14
CA ASP A 25 3.21 -18.93 -10.88
C ASP A 25 3.97 -18.01 -11.87
N HIS A 26 5.15 -17.55 -11.45
CA HIS A 26 6.09 -16.85 -12.30
C HIS A 26 7.52 -16.96 -11.73
N PRO A 27 8.55 -17.37 -12.53
CA PRO A 27 9.88 -17.69 -12.03
C PRO A 27 10.62 -16.51 -11.37
N HIS A 28 10.28 -15.27 -11.75
CA HIS A 28 10.91 -14.07 -11.25
C HIS A 28 10.20 -13.43 -10.03
N VAL A 29 9.16 -14.06 -9.46
CA VAL A 29 8.55 -13.57 -8.21
C VAL A 29 9.59 -13.59 -7.09
N PRO A 30 9.98 -12.42 -6.51
CA PRO A 30 10.98 -12.38 -5.45
C PRO A 30 10.34 -12.83 -4.11
N ILE A 31 10.93 -13.85 -3.50
CA ILE A 31 10.46 -14.43 -2.22
C ILE A 31 11.37 -14.03 -1.07
N THR A 32 12.69 -14.11 -1.27
CA THR A 32 13.67 -13.74 -0.25
C THR A 32 13.94 -12.24 -0.23
N ILE A 33 14.45 -11.73 0.90
CA ILE A 33 14.84 -10.33 1.02
C ILE A 33 15.88 -9.94 -0.04
N ASP A 34 16.84 -10.82 -0.35
CA ASP A 34 17.88 -10.54 -1.35
C ASP A 34 17.30 -10.49 -2.77
N GLU A 35 16.34 -11.34 -3.10
CA GLU A 35 15.60 -11.25 -4.37
C GLU A 35 14.78 -9.95 -4.46
N ILE A 36 14.11 -9.53 -3.38
CA ILE A 36 13.39 -8.26 -3.32
C ILE A 36 14.34 -7.08 -3.57
N VAL A 37 15.50 -7.08 -2.93
CA VAL A 37 16.53 -6.04 -3.10
C VAL A 37 17.06 -5.99 -4.53
N ASN A 38 17.35 -7.14 -5.14
CA ASN A 38 17.82 -7.19 -6.52
C ASN A 38 16.76 -6.69 -7.50
N THR A 39 15.51 -7.13 -7.34
CA THR A 39 14.38 -6.63 -8.14
C THR A 39 14.19 -5.12 -7.97
N ALA A 40 14.31 -4.60 -6.73
CA ALA A 40 14.23 -3.17 -6.48
C ALA A 40 15.30 -2.38 -7.23
N LYS A 41 16.56 -2.87 -7.26
CA LYS A 41 17.66 -2.23 -8.02
C LYS A 41 17.39 -2.19 -9.51
N GLU A 42 16.99 -3.32 -10.08
CA GLU A 42 16.69 -3.43 -11.51
C GLU A 42 15.55 -2.47 -11.90
N CYS A 43 14.46 -2.47 -11.15
CA CYS A 43 13.33 -1.59 -11.40
C CYS A 43 13.67 -0.10 -11.15
N PHE A 44 14.49 0.21 -10.15
CA PHE A 44 14.97 1.58 -9.91
C PHE A 44 15.78 2.10 -11.09
N ASN A 45 16.68 1.27 -11.64
CA ASN A 45 17.45 1.60 -12.82
C ASN A 45 16.57 1.77 -14.08
N ALA A 46 15.45 1.05 -14.14
CA ALA A 46 14.44 1.20 -15.20
C ALA A 46 13.49 2.40 -15.00
N GLY A 47 13.59 3.12 -13.87
CA GLY A 47 12.82 4.35 -13.65
C GLY A 47 11.78 4.29 -12.52
N ALA A 48 11.56 3.14 -11.86
CA ALA A 48 10.70 3.07 -10.70
C ALA A 48 11.24 3.94 -9.54
N ARG A 49 10.34 4.54 -8.77
CA ARG A 49 10.70 5.41 -7.64
C ARG A 49 10.06 5.01 -6.32
N GLY A 50 9.30 3.92 -6.33
CA GLY A 50 8.75 3.30 -5.12
C GLY A 50 8.67 1.79 -5.25
N ILE A 51 8.73 1.10 -4.12
CA ILE A 51 8.49 -0.34 -4.00
C ILE A 51 7.54 -0.62 -2.85
N HIS A 52 6.52 -1.40 -3.15
CA HIS A 52 5.62 -2.06 -2.20
C HIS A 52 6.00 -3.53 -2.14
N PHE A 53 6.36 -4.05 -0.99
CA PHE A 53 6.84 -5.43 -0.89
C PHE A 53 6.19 -6.21 0.26
N HIS A 54 6.10 -7.52 0.04
CA HIS A 54 5.61 -8.48 1.02
C HIS A 54 6.75 -9.38 1.48
N LEU A 55 6.85 -9.57 2.78
CA LEU A 55 7.77 -10.56 3.34
C LEU A 55 7.15 -11.95 3.31
N ARG A 56 8.00 -12.94 3.13
CA ARG A 56 7.60 -14.34 3.07
C ARG A 56 8.43 -15.17 4.04
N ASP A 57 7.80 -16.17 4.66
CA ASP A 57 8.50 -17.16 5.46
C ASP A 57 9.22 -18.21 4.58
N GLU A 58 9.83 -19.20 5.21
CA GLU A 58 10.55 -20.30 4.55
C GLU A 58 9.66 -21.15 3.62
N ASN A 59 8.35 -21.15 3.86
CA ASN A 59 7.36 -21.82 3.03
C ASN A 59 6.77 -20.90 1.93
N GLY A 60 7.29 -19.67 1.83
CA GLY A 60 6.80 -18.67 0.90
C GLY A 60 5.46 -18.04 1.30
N GLN A 61 4.99 -18.24 2.52
CA GLN A 61 3.76 -17.63 3.02
C GLN A 61 4.00 -16.18 3.44
N HIS A 62 3.04 -15.29 3.15
CA HIS A 62 3.10 -13.92 3.61
C HIS A 62 3.13 -13.83 5.13
N ILE A 63 4.07 -13.01 5.66
CA ILE A 63 4.23 -12.80 7.10
C ILE A 63 4.33 -11.33 7.48
N LEU A 64 3.76 -11.00 8.65
CA LEU A 64 3.94 -9.73 9.34
C LEU A 64 4.99 -9.96 10.46
N ASN A 65 6.27 -9.72 10.14
CA ASN A 65 7.39 -9.91 11.06
C ASN A 65 8.25 -8.64 11.11
N SER A 66 8.29 -8.00 12.28
CA SER A 66 8.95 -6.70 12.46
C SER A 66 10.45 -6.75 12.26
N GLU A 67 11.13 -7.80 12.75
CA GLU A 67 12.58 -7.97 12.61
C GLU A 67 12.97 -8.14 11.13
N MET A 68 12.24 -8.98 10.41
CA MET A 68 12.46 -9.15 8.97
C MET A 68 12.14 -7.89 8.18
N CYS A 69 11.11 -7.12 8.58
CA CYS A 69 10.81 -5.83 7.99
C CYS A 69 11.97 -4.84 8.15
N LEU A 70 12.51 -4.71 9.36
CA LEU A 70 13.63 -3.81 9.62
C LEU A 70 14.88 -4.22 8.81
N LYS A 71 15.17 -5.52 8.75
CA LYS A 71 16.28 -6.05 7.92
C LYS A 71 16.08 -5.78 6.43
N ALA A 72 14.87 -5.97 5.91
CA ALA A 72 14.55 -5.68 4.52
C ALA A 72 14.68 -4.19 4.21
N LEU A 73 14.13 -3.32 5.07
CA LEU A 73 14.23 -1.87 4.94
C LEU A 73 15.68 -1.39 4.96
N GLU A 74 16.52 -1.94 5.84
CA GLU A 74 17.97 -1.61 5.89
C GLU A 74 18.67 -1.98 4.58
N LYS A 75 18.49 -3.21 4.09
CA LYS A 75 19.10 -3.66 2.83
C LYS A 75 18.63 -2.85 1.62
N LEU A 76 17.33 -2.56 1.55
CA LEU A 76 16.74 -1.73 0.49
C LEU A 76 17.27 -0.30 0.56
N GLN A 77 17.30 0.33 1.73
CA GLN A 77 17.83 1.69 1.91
C GLN A 77 19.28 1.80 1.48
N ASN A 78 20.11 0.80 1.80
CA ASN A 78 21.51 0.78 1.38
C ASN A 78 21.67 0.57 -0.14
N SER A 79 20.72 -0.10 -0.78
CA SER A 79 20.79 -0.47 -2.20
C SER A 79 20.15 0.54 -3.14
N VAL A 80 19.03 1.15 -2.71
CA VAL A 80 18.23 2.11 -3.50
C VAL A 80 17.81 3.30 -2.62
N PRO A 81 18.75 4.12 -2.14
CA PRO A 81 18.53 5.15 -1.11
C PRO A 81 17.52 6.23 -1.50
N SER A 82 17.23 6.41 -2.79
CA SER A 82 16.28 7.40 -3.33
C SER A 82 14.95 6.76 -3.74
N MET A 83 14.72 5.49 -3.44
CA MET A 83 13.47 4.80 -3.69
C MET A 83 12.56 4.88 -2.46
N HIS A 84 11.28 5.18 -2.65
CA HIS A 84 10.30 5.09 -1.57
C HIS A 84 10.02 3.64 -1.23
N LEU A 85 10.19 3.28 0.05
CA LEU A 85 10.03 1.92 0.55
C LEU A 85 8.69 1.81 1.30
N GLN A 86 7.80 0.95 0.84
CA GLN A 86 6.49 0.75 1.46
C GLN A 86 6.33 -0.68 1.94
N VAL A 87 6.14 -0.83 3.24
CA VAL A 87 5.76 -2.09 3.90
C VAL A 87 4.26 -2.27 3.81
N THR A 88 3.80 -3.51 3.82
CA THR A 88 2.38 -3.85 3.84
C THR A 88 1.90 -4.31 5.21
N THR A 89 0.63 -4.02 5.53
CA THR A 89 -0.11 -4.64 6.63
C THR A 89 -1.18 -5.62 6.13
N GLU A 90 -1.13 -6.07 4.88
CA GLU A 90 -2.17 -6.92 4.31
C GLU A 90 -2.51 -8.11 5.22
N ALA A 91 -3.78 -8.22 5.60
CA ALA A 91 -4.25 -9.22 6.55
C ALA A 91 -4.28 -10.65 5.98
N VAL A 92 -4.47 -10.79 4.67
CA VAL A 92 -4.64 -12.06 3.91
C VAL A 92 -5.65 -13.04 4.54
N GLY A 93 -6.59 -12.52 5.36
CA GLY A 93 -7.52 -13.35 6.14
C GLY A 93 -6.88 -14.10 7.33
N ARG A 94 -5.62 -13.78 7.70
CA ARG A 94 -4.85 -14.44 8.78
C ARG A 94 -4.53 -13.51 9.94
N TYR A 95 -4.30 -12.23 9.66
CA TYR A 95 -3.86 -11.27 10.66
C TYR A 95 -5.01 -10.40 11.14
N SER A 96 -5.10 -10.25 12.46
CA SER A 96 -6.06 -9.35 13.10
C SER A 96 -5.58 -7.89 13.01
N PRO A 97 -6.50 -6.92 13.19
CA PRO A 97 -6.13 -5.51 13.31
C PRO A 97 -5.04 -5.24 14.35
N ASP A 98 -5.05 -5.96 15.49
CA ASP A 98 -4.04 -5.82 16.53
C ASP A 98 -2.65 -6.25 16.08
N GLN A 99 -2.56 -7.34 15.31
CA GLN A 99 -1.29 -7.81 14.74
C GLN A 99 -0.76 -6.82 13.69
N MET A 100 -1.64 -6.25 12.86
CA MET A 100 -1.28 -5.23 11.88
C MET A 100 -0.81 -3.94 12.57
N ARG A 101 -1.52 -3.48 13.62
CA ARG A 101 -1.11 -2.33 14.44
C ARG A 101 0.24 -2.57 15.12
N LYS A 102 0.44 -3.77 15.67
CA LYS A 102 1.72 -4.16 16.28
C LYS A 102 2.89 -4.01 15.32
N LEU A 103 2.78 -4.56 14.10
CA LEU A 103 3.81 -4.39 13.07
C LEU A 103 4.09 -2.91 12.82
N ALA A 104 3.04 -2.11 12.62
CA ALA A 104 3.18 -0.69 12.30
C ALA A 104 3.90 0.09 13.41
N TYR A 105 3.62 -0.18 14.69
CA TYR A 105 4.29 0.45 15.83
C TYR A 105 5.74 -0.02 16.03
N GLU A 106 6.02 -1.30 15.80
CA GLU A 106 7.37 -1.85 15.99
C GLU A 106 8.34 -1.44 14.88
N VAL A 107 7.83 -1.22 13.66
CA VAL A 107 8.67 -0.90 12.50
C VAL A 107 8.75 0.60 12.22
N ILE A 108 7.65 1.35 12.36
CA ILE A 108 7.54 2.76 11.96
C ILE A 108 8.20 3.00 10.59
N PRO A 109 7.69 2.36 9.52
CA PRO A 109 8.34 2.35 8.22
C PRO A 109 8.26 3.72 7.54
N PRO A 110 9.12 4.00 6.52
CA PRO A 110 9.01 5.23 5.72
C PRO A 110 7.70 5.32 4.94
N GLY A 111 7.18 4.19 4.51
CA GLY A 111 5.88 4.03 3.88
C GLY A 111 5.16 2.79 4.37
N LEU A 112 3.85 2.88 4.49
CA LEU A 112 2.98 1.80 4.93
C LEU A 112 1.72 1.76 4.08
N SER A 113 1.32 0.60 3.58
CA SER A 113 0.00 0.42 3.00
C SER A 113 -0.95 -0.18 4.04
N ILE A 114 -2.16 0.37 4.09
CA ILE A 114 -3.21 -0.08 5.02
C ILE A 114 -4.50 -0.29 4.24
N GLY A 115 -4.99 -1.53 4.20
CA GLY A 115 -6.35 -1.83 3.76
C GLY A 115 -7.33 -1.28 4.80
N ILE A 116 -8.04 -0.20 4.47
CA ILE A 116 -8.83 0.55 5.47
C ILE A 116 -9.87 -0.34 6.15
N ARG A 117 -10.57 -1.20 5.38
CA ARG A 117 -11.56 -2.14 5.91
C ARG A 117 -10.96 -3.32 6.67
N GLU A 118 -9.69 -3.66 6.38
CA GLU A 118 -8.97 -4.73 7.10
C GLU A 118 -8.53 -4.24 8.47
N MET A 119 -8.02 -3.00 8.53
CA MET A 119 -7.62 -2.37 9.79
C MET A 119 -8.82 -2.05 10.67
N ILE A 120 -9.96 -1.64 10.08
CA ILE A 120 -11.18 -1.20 10.76
C ILE A 120 -12.37 -2.04 10.29
N PRO A 121 -12.44 -3.35 10.65
CA PRO A 121 -13.51 -4.23 10.18
C PRO A 121 -14.90 -3.87 10.74
N SER A 122 -14.95 -3.14 11.85
CA SER A 122 -16.19 -2.59 12.42
C SER A 122 -16.82 -1.47 11.57
N ARG A 123 -16.09 -0.95 10.57
CA ARG A 123 -16.51 0.20 9.75
C ARG A 123 -16.73 1.50 10.57
N SER A 124 -16.17 1.55 11.77
CA SER A 124 -16.16 2.76 12.61
C SER A 124 -14.81 2.84 13.34
N PRO A 125 -14.05 3.93 13.19
CA PRO A 125 -12.74 4.07 13.79
C PRO A 125 -12.79 4.03 15.32
N THR A 126 -11.96 3.18 15.90
CA THR A 126 -11.77 3.05 17.34
C THR A 126 -10.68 4.02 17.84
N LYS A 127 -10.55 4.16 19.16
CA LYS A 127 -9.48 4.93 19.77
C LYS A 127 -8.09 4.43 19.34
N GLN A 128 -7.90 3.11 19.24
CA GLN A 128 -6.64 2.49 18.80
C GLN A 128 -6.29 2.85 17.35
N ASP A 129 -7.28 2.92 16.47
CA ASP A 129 -7.06 3.29 15.06
C ASP A 129 -6.63 4.77 14.97
N ILE A 130 -7.30 5.64 15.72
CA ILE A 130 -6.99 7.06 15.79
C ILE A 130 -5.55 7.28 16.32
N GLU A 131 -5.18 6.59 17.40
CA GLU A 131 -3.85 6.67 18.01
C GLU A 131 -2.75 6.16 17.05
N LEU A 132 -3.00 5.05 16.34
CA LEU A 132 -2.09 4.54 15.32
C LEU A 132 -1.83 5.59 14.23
N TYR A 133 -2.89 6.14 13.66
CA TYR A 133 -2.76 7.10 12.56
C TYR A 133 -2.04 8.38 12.98
N LYS A 134 -2.31 8.90 14.18
CA LYS A 134 -1.57 10.04 14.76
C LYS A 134 -0.09 9.70 14.89
N SER A 135 0.24 8.59 15.54
CA SER A 135 1.63 8.17 15.75
C SER A 135 2.41 8.00 14.44
N LEU A 136 1.82 7.35 13.43
CA LEU A 136 2.45 7.17 12.13
C LEU A 136 2.65 8.51 11.40
N THR A 137 1.66 9.41 11.47
CA THR A 137 1.74 10.75 10.86
C THR A 137 2.82 11.59 11.53
N GLU A 138 2.88 11.62 12.85
CA GLU A 138 3.89 12.33 13.64
C GLU A 138 5.30 11.80 13.37
N SER A 139 5.43 10.50 13.14
CA SER A 139 6.70 9.85 12.74
C SER A 139 7.06 10.11 11.27
N GLY A 140 6.16 10.76 10.51
CA GLY A 140 6.34 11.06 9.09
C GLY A 140 6.23 9.84 8.18
N THR A 141 5.60 8.75 8.62
CA THR A 141 5.27 7.60 7.77
C THR A 141 4.29 8.03 6.68
N LYS A 142 4.57 7.71 5.43
CA LYS A 142 3.65 7.93 4.31
C LYS A 142 2.67 6.77 4.23
N ILE A 143 1.41 7.01 4.57
CA ILE A 143 0.37 5.98 4.58
C ILE A 143 -0.35 6.00 3.23
N GLN A 144 -0.38 4.85 2.53
CA GLN A 144 -1.22 4.63 1.36
C GLN A 144 -2.44 3.80 1.76
N HIS A 145 -3.61 4.38 1.61
CA HIS A 145 -4.87 3.76 1.98
C HIS A 145 -5.39 2.91 0.84
N ILE A 146 -5.47 1.60 1.05
CA ILE A 146 -6.04 0.67 0.08
C ILE A 146 -7.55 0.69 0.26
N CYS A 147 -8.26 1.10 -0.79
CA CYS A 147 -9.71 1.15 -0.86
C CYS A 147 -10.19 0.10 -1.87
N TYR A 148 -10.94 -0.88 -1.40
CA TYR A 148 -11.48 -1.97 -2.22
C TYR A 148 -12.84 -1.62 -2.83
N GLU A 149 -13.59 -0.75 -2.17
CA GLU A 149 -14.87 -0.22 -2.65
C GLU A 149 -14.94 1.29 -2.38
N PRO A 150 -15.76 2.04 -3.13
CA PRO A 150 -15.90 3.49 -2.94
C PRO A 150 -16.27 3.90 -1.50
N GLU A 151 -17.05 3.08 -0.79
CA GLU A 151 -17.48 3.30 0.60
C GLU A 151 -16.31 3.25 1.60
N ASP A 152 -15.16 2.71 1.23
CA ASP A 152 -13.95 2.74 2.06
C ASP A 152 -13.42 4.17 2.22
N ILE A 153 -13.73 5.05 1.27
CA ILE A 153 -13.38 6.47 1.33
C ILE A 153 -14.19 7.20 2.40
N ASP A 154 -15.44 6.80 2.64
CA ASP A 154 -16.25 7.37 3.72
C ASP A 154 -15.63 7.03 5.09
N LEU A 155 -15.21 5.76 5.27
CA LEU A 155 -14.51 5.30 6.46
C LEU A 155 -13.17 6.02 6.65
N LEU A 156 -12.41 6.20 5.57
CA LEU A 156 -11.15 6.95 5.58
C LEU A 156 -11.39 8.41 5.99
N SER A 157 -12.42 9.05 5.44
CA SER A 157 -12.79 10.42 5.79
C SER A 157 -13.06 10.58 7.28
N GLU A 158 -13.89 9.68 7.85
CA GLU A 158 -14.19 9.66 9.28
C GLU A 158 -12.93 9.48 10.15
N LEU A 159 -12.05 8.56 9.74
CA LEU A 159 -10.78 8.32 10.45
C LEU A 159 -9.86 9.54 10.44
N LEU A 160 -9.68 10.18 9.29
CA LEU A 160 -8.86 11.39 9.16
C LEU A 160 -9.40 12.53 10.03
N GLU A 161 -10.73 12.75 10.02
CA GLU A 161 -11.38 13.76 10.87
C GLU A 161 -11.18 13.49 12.35
N LYS A 162 -11.48 12.28 12.82
CA LYS A 162 -11.32 11.88 14.23
C LYS A 162 -9.86 11.93 14.69
N SER A 163 -8.92 11.70 13.77
CA SER A 163 -7.49 11.77 14.03
C SER A 163 -6.91 13.18 13.93
N ASN A 164 -7.70 14.16 13.48
CA ASN A 164 -7.26 15.52 13.16
C ASN A 164 -6.09 15.54 12.16
N ILE A 165 -6.17 14.67 11.14
CA ILE A 165 -5.19 14.56 10.07
C ILE A 165 -5.75 15.24 8.82
N SER A 166 -4.89 15.99 8.12
CA SER A 166 -5.27 16.67 6.88
C SER A 166 -5.78 15.70 5.82
N LYS A 167 -6.86 16.05 5.15
CA LYS A 167 -7.39 15.36 3.96
C LYS A 167 -6.65 15.76 2.67
N GLU A 168 -5.75 16.74 2.73
CA GLU A 168 -4.94 17.16 1.60
C GLU A 168 -3.64 16.35 1.52
N GLY A 169 -3.31 15.85 0.32
CA GLY A 169 -2.14 15.02 0.10
C GLY A 169 -2.27 13.58 0.62
N THR A 170 -3.49 13.13 0.94
CA THR A 170 -3.78 11.74 1.32
C THR A 170 -3.44 10.80 0.18
N TRP A 171 -2.73 9.70 0.46
CA TRP A 171 -2.42 8.71 -0.56
C TRP A 171 -3.45 7.60 -0.58
N CYS A 172 -4.01 7.31 -1.77
CA CYS A 172 -5.01 6.26 -1.96
C CYS A 172 -4.56 5.26 -3.04
N LEU A 173 -4.92 4.00 -2.86
CA LEU A 173 -4.84 2.96 -3.88
C LEU A 173 -6.24 2.38 -4.07
N PHE A 174 -6.81 2.52 -5.27
CA PHE A 174 -8.09 1.93 -5.62
C PHE A 174 -7.87 0.55 -6.20
N VAL A 175 -8.43 -0.46 -5.57
CA VAL A 175 -8.37 -1.84 -6.05
C VAL A 175 -9.56 -2.11 -6.95
N ILE A 176 -9.31 -2.27 -8.24
CA ILE A 176 -10.34 -2.50 -9.25
C ILE A 176 -10.34 -3.98 -9.65
N GLY A 177 -11.38 -4.69 -9.26
CA GLY A 177 -11.44 -6.14 -9.42
C GLY A 177 -10.73 -6.90 -8.30
N HIS A 178 -10.55 -8.21 -8.48
CA HIS A 178 -9.87 -9.04 -7.50
C HIS A 178 -9.34 -10.32 -8.16
N TYR A 179 -8.21 -10.83 -7.70
CA TYR A 179 -7.62 -12.08 -8.20
C TYR A 179 -8.48 -13.33 -7.96
N SER A 180 -9.57 -13.25 -7.18
CA SER A 180 -10.57 -14.32 -7.04
C SER A 180 -11.52 -14.45 -8.25
N GLY A 181 -11.26 -13.72 -9.36
CA GLY A 181 -12.05 -13.76 -10.57
C GLY A 181 -13.03 -12.59 -10.76
N ILE A 182 -13.05 -11.60 -9.86
CA ILE A 182 -13.81 -10.37 -10.07
C ILE A 182 -13.10 -9.55 -11.15
N ILE A 183 -13.81 -9.34 -12.28
CA ILE A 183 -13.25 -8.62 -13.44
C ILE A 183 -13.03 -7.15 -13.07
N SER A 184 -11.86 -6.63 -13.43
CA SER A 184 -11.56 -5.22 -13.33
C SER A 184 -12.41 -4.42 -14.33
N ASP A 185 -13.16 -3.44 -13.83
CA ASP A 185 -13.96 -2.52 -14.67
C ASP A 185 -13.41 -1.11 -14.52
N PRO A 186 -12.81 -0.51 -15.58
CA PRO A 186 -12.27 0.84 -15.54
C PRO A 186 -13.30 1.89 -15.10
N LYS A 187 -14.59 1.68 -15.33
CA LYS A 187 -15.66 2.60 -14.94
C LYS A 187 -15.76 2.79 -13.42
N LYS A 188 -15.34 1.80 -12.64
CA LYS A 188 -15.33 1.90 -11.17
C LYS A 188 -14.44 3.02 -10.65
N ILE A 189 -13.40 3.43 -11.39
CA ILE A 189 -12.52 4.54 -11.01
C ILE A 189 -13.33 5.82 -10.76
N ALA A 190 -14.32 6.10 -11.60
CA ALA A 190 -15.15 7.29 -11.44
C ALA A 190 -15.88 7.33 -10.09
N LEU A 191 -16.36 6.17 -9.60
CA LEU A 191 -17.06 6.08 -8.32
C LEU A 191 -16.15 6.44 -7.13
N PHE A 192 -14.88 6.00 -7.16
CA PHE A 192 -13.90 6.40 -6.16
C PHE A 192 -13.61 7.90 -6.20
N LEU A 193 -13.48 8.48 -7.41
CA LEU A 193 -13.24 9.91 -7.57
C LEU A 193 -14.42 10.76 -7.08
N GLU A 194 -15.65 10.32 -7.33
CA GLU A 194 -16.86 10.95 -6.81
C GLU A 194 -16.88 10.92 -5.27
N LYS A 195 -16.49 9.81 -4.66
CA LYS A 195 -16.37 9.67 -3.20
C LYS A 195 -15.28 10.55 -2.62
N LEU A 196 -14.11 10.65 -3.26
CA LEU A 196 -13.07 11.60 -2.84
C LEU A 196 -13.61 13.03 -2.83
N LYS A 197 -14.31 13.43 -3.90
CA LYS A 197 -14.90 14.76 -4.03
C LYS A 197 -15.96 15.02 -2.96
N SER A 198 -16.90 14.09 -2.74
CA SER A 198 -17.98 14.26 -1.76
C SER A 198 -17.46 14.32 -0.32
N ASN A 199 -16.33 13.68 -0.04
CA ASN A 199 -15.66 13.70 1.27
C ASN A 199 -14.61 14.83 1.42
N ASN A 200 -14.46 15.70 0.41
CA ASN A 200 -13.44 16.76 0.37
C ASN A 200 -12.00 16.24 0.60
N ILE A 201 -11.69 15.03 0.11
CA ILE A 201 -10.35 14.45 0.18
C ILE A 201 -9.59 14.82 -1.10
N LYS A 202 -8.50 15.57 -0.98
CA LYS A 202 -7.57 15.86 -2.08
C LYS A 202 -6.47 14.80 -2.10
N ALA A 203 -6.78 13.65 -2.69
CA ALA A 203 -5.86 12.52 -2.73
C ALA A 203 -4.85 12.62 -3.88
N ASP A 204 -3.65 12.11 -3.60
CA ASP A 204 -2.72 11.59 -4.61
C ASP A 204 -3.00 10.09 -4.72
N TRP A 205 -3.46 9.61 -5.87
CA TRP A 205 -4.07 8.29 -5.98
C TRP A 205 -3.50 7.45 -7.12
N ALA A 206 -3.56 6.15 -6.92
CA ALA A 206 -3.15 5.14 -7.90
C ALA A 206 -4.23 4.05 -8.01
N VAL A 207 -4.10 3.21 -9.03
CA VAL A 207 -4.99 2.06 -9.27
C VAL A 207 -4.19 0.77 -9.24
N CYS A 208 -4.77 -0.26 -8.63
CA CYS A 208 -4.38 -1.66 -8.77
C CYS A 208 -5.52 -2.40 -9.46
N ALA A 209 -5.21 -3.09 -10.56
CA ALA A 209 -6.19 -3.85 -11.33
C ALA A 209 -5.64 -5.23 -11.72
N PHE A 210 -6.51 -6.13 -12.17
CA PHE A 210 -6.18 -7.53 -12.40
C PHE A 210 -6.66 -8.03 -13.75
N GLY A 211 -5.90 -8.96 -14.33
CA GLY A 211 -6.27 -9.68 -15.52
C GLY A 211 -6.24 -8.85 -16.80
N LYS A 212 -7.05 -9.19 -17.77
CA LYS A 212 -7.00 -8.61 -19.12
C LYS A 212 -7.33 -7.11 -19.18
N GLU A 213 -8.07 -6.59 -18.21
CA GLU A 213 -8.47 -5.18 -18.14
C GLU A 213 -7.49 -4.31 -17.35
N GLU A 214 -6.40 -4.86 -16.84
CA GLU A 214 -5.39 -4.14 -16.08
C GLU A 214 -4.85 -2.91 -16.84
N PHE A 215 -4.41 -3.09 -18.08
CA PHE A 215 -3.93 -1.99 -18.92
C PHE A 215 -4.97 -0.90 -19.18
N ALA A 216 -6.23 -1.28 -19.36
CA ALA A 216 -7.32 -0.33 -19.57
C ALA A 216 -7.55 0.51 -18.29
N CYS A 217 -7.53 -0.13 -17.11
CA CYS A 217 -7.65 0.55 -15.83
C CYS A 217 -6.49 1.51 -15.58
N LEU A 218 -5.24 1.07 -15.78
CA LEU A 218 -4.05 1.89 -15.59
C LEU A 218 -4.01 3.06 -16.58
N GLY A 219 -4.32 2.80 -17.85
CA GLY A 219 -4.39 3.84 -18.89
C GLY A 219 -5.44 4.91 -18.59
N LEU A 220 -6.60 4.51 -18.06
CA LEU A 220 -7.64 5.45 -17.64
C LEU A 220 -7.22 6.21 -16.38
N ALA A 221 -6.57 5.56 -15.41
CA ALA A 221 -6.06 6.21 -14.20
C ALA A 221 -5.12 7.36 -14.57
N VAL A 222 -4.13 7.11 -15.44
CA VAL A 222 -3.18 8.15 -15.90
C VAL A 222 -3.90 9.30 -16.60
N LYS A 223 -4.89 9.03 -17.47
CA LYS A 223 -5.70 10.06 -18.16
C LYS A 223 -6.48 10.94 -17.18
N LEU A 224 -6.90 10.38 -16.05
CA LEU A 224 -7.66 11.09 -15.01
C LEU A 224 -6.77 11.73 -13.93
N GLY A 225 -5.44 11.69 -14.08
CA GLY A 225 -4.47 12.30 -13.17
C GLY A 225 -4.03 11.40 -12.02
N GLY A 226 -4.32 10.10 -12.08
CA GLY A 226 -3.80 9.07 -11.17
C GLY A 226 -2.47 8.47 -11.65
N LYS A 227 -2.06 7.40 -10.99
CA LYS A 227 -0.80 6.68 -11.18
C LYS A 227 -1.04 5.18 -11.24
#